data_e5de791e1760aeac719f8ed9b6dc7377
#
_entry.id   e5de791e1760aeac719f8ed9b6dc7377
#
_cell.length_a   1.000
_cell.length_b   1.000
_cell.length_c   1.000
_cell.angle_alpha   90.00
_cell.angle_beta   90.00
_cell.angle_gamma   90.00
#
_symmetry.space_group_name_H-M   'P 1'
#
loop_
_entity.id
_entity.type
_entity.pdbx_description
1 polymer ?
#
loop_
_entity_poly.entity_id
_entity_poly.type
_entity_poly.pdbx_seq_one_letter_code
_entity_poly.pdbx_strand_id
1 'polypeptide(L)'
;MINANYELLSTANERGQKVASTFVPGNINELLMCFDFARNFPETNALQNAMRKKSGGMIMEAEKAGHSEDVCTYVKADLGMMMKGNKGPTGLPMPDPDLLMLSYTGCFTFMKWFELVREQYPQCETAMLHVPYQADGNITKNMRDYVVKQLKEDIIPTMERVSGVKFDIDRLREYMIQSQK
;
A
#
# COMPACT_ATOMS: atom_id res chain seq x y z
N MET A 1 -4.71 18.64 3.67
CA MET A 1 -3.82 17.70 2.92
C MET A 1 -4.38 16.27 2.90
N ILE A 2 -4.63 15.58 4.03
CA ILE A 2 -5.14 14.18 4.06
C ILE A 2 -6.52 14.03 3.39
N ASN A 3 -7.48 14.91 3.67
CA ASN A 3 -8.82 14.83 3.06
C ASN A 3 -8.75 14.99 1.53
N ALA A 4 -7.93 15.91 1.02
CA ALA A 4 -7.75 16.09 -0.42
C ALA A 4 -7.18 14.81 -1.10
N ASN A 5 -6.32 14.06 -0.40
CA ASN A 5 -5.85 12.78 -0.93
C ASN A 5 -6.99 11.75 -1.06
N TYR A 6 -7.93 11.69 -0.11
CA TYR A 6 -9.09 10.80 -0.21
C TYR A 6 -10.05 11.20 -1.33
N GLU A 7 -10.23 12.50 -1.57
CA GLU A 7 -11.01 13.02 -2.71
C GLU A 7 -10.37 12.62 -4.04
N LEU A 8 -9.06 12.80 -4.17
CA LEU A 8 -8.33 12.36 -5.35
C LEU A 8 -8.37 10.84 -5.52
N LEU A 9 -8.23 10.09 -4.45
CA LEU A 9 -8.28 8.63 -4.51
C LEU A 9 -9.67 8.12 -4.91
N SER A 10 -10.74 8.65 -4.33
CA SER A 10 -12.12 8.23 -4.60
C SER A 10 -12.55 8.45 -6.06
N THR A 11 -11.93 9.38 -6.76
CA THR A 11 -12.22 9.70 -8.18
C THR A 11 -11.14 9.19 -9.15
N ALA A 12 -10.20 8.38 -8.70
CA ALA A 12 -9.08 7.90 -9.52
C ALA A 12 -9.56 7.17 -10.79
N ASN A 13 -10.53 6.27 -10.66
CA ASN A 13 -11.08 5.51 -11.78
C ASN A 13 -11.79 6.42 -12.81
N GLU A 14 -12.47 7.47 -12.36
CA GLU A 14 -13.12 8.45 -13.23
C GLU A 14 -12.10 9.23 -14.07
N ARG A 15 -10.90 9.41 -13.54
CA ARG A 15 -9.78 10.04 -14.25
C ARG A 15 -8.95 9.06 -15.09
N GLY A 16 -9.34 7.77 -15.13
CA GLY A 16 -8.54 6.72 -15.79
C GLY A 16 -7.20 6.44 -15.11
N GLN A 17 -7.03 6.85 -13.85
CA GLN A 17 -5.81 6.68 -13.08
C GLN A 17 -5.81 5.33 -12.37
N LYS A 18 -4.72 4.59 -12.53
CA LYS A 18 -4.53 3.30 -11.85
C LYS A 18 -4.25 3.48 -10.36
N VAL A 19 -4.71 2.55 -9.55
CA VAL A 19 -4.62 2.59 -8.09
C VAL A 19 -3.58 1.58 -7.59
N ALA A 20 -2.58 2.07 -6.86
CA ALA A 20 -1.66 1.21 -6.14
C ALA A 20 -1.94 1.28 -4.63
N SER A 21 -2.13 0.10 -4.02
CA SER A 21 -2.26 -0.04 -2.58
C SER A 21 -0.94 -0.51 -1.99
N THR A 22 -0.32 0.32 -1.14
CA THR A 22 0.86 -0.05 -0.36
C THR A 22 0.62 0.20 1.11
N PHE A 23 0.95 -0.78 1.97
CA PHE A 23 0.50 -0.78 3.36
C PHE A 23 1.05 0.40 4.18
N VAL A 24 2.34 0.70 4.01
CA VAL A 24 3.03 1.72 4.79
C VAL A 24 3.32 2.95 3.92
N PRO A 25 2.83 4.14 4.30
CA PRO A 25 3.25 5.38 3.63
C PRO A 25 4.74 5.62 3.87
N GLY A 26 5.44 6.06 2.83
CA GLY A 26 6.87 6.35 2.87
C GLY A 26 7.77 5.23 2.33
N ASN A 27 7.31 4.00 2.25
CA ASN A 27 8.05 2.94 1.56
C ASN A 27 7.76 3.00 0.07
N ILE A 28 8.81 3.12 -0.76
CA ILE A 28 8.74 3.14 -2.23
C ILE A 28 7.75 4.16 -2.84
N ASN A 29 7.35 5.15 -2.05
CA ASN A 29 6.35 6.14 -2.46
C ASN A 29 6.79 6.94 -3.69
N GLU A 30 8.07 7.36 -3.73
CA GLU A 30 8.67 8.06 -4.85
C GLU A 30 8.67 7.22 -6.12
N LEU A 31 8.89 5.91 -5.98
CA LEU A 31 8.81 4.99 -7.11
C LEU A 31 7.37 4.89 -7.66
N LEU A 32 6.36 4.77 -6.80
CA LEU A 32 4.95 4.78 -7.22
C LEU A 32 4.55 6.09 -7.92
N MET A 33 5.12 7.22 -7.50
CA MET A 33 4.90 8.51 -8.15
C MET A 33 5.45 8.56 -9.57
N CYS A 34 6.49 7.80 -9.90
CA CYS A 34 7.04 7.71 -11.24
C CYS A 34 6.06 7.09 -12.25
N PHE A 35 5.08 6.33 -11.78
CA PHE A 35 4.11 5.62 -12.60
C PHE A 35 2.70 6.22 -12.54
N ASP A 36 2.55 7.41 -11.98
CA ASP A 36 1.28 8.16 -11.87
C ASP A 36 0.15 7.42 -11.14
N PHE A 37 0.47 6.47 -10.27
CA PHE A 37 -0.54 5.79 -9.46
C PHE A 37 -1.25 6.73 -8.49
N ALA A 38 -2.56 6.59 -8.39
CA ALA A 38 -3.29 7.00 -7.20
C ALA A 38 -2.93 6.04 -6.05
N ARG A 39 -2.50 6.58 -4.92
CA ARG A 39 -1.87 5.79 -3.86
C ARG A 39 -2.82 5.62 -2.68
N ASN A 40 -3.12 4.39 -2.37
CA ASN A 40 -3.87 3.98 -1.19
C ASN A 40 -2.92 3.42 -0.13
N PHE A 41 -3.11 3.83 1.13
CA PHE A 41 -2.30 3.41 2.26
C PHE A 41 -3.19 2.79 3.35
N PRO A 42 -3.40 1.47 3.35
CA PRO A 42 -4.24 0.77 4.33
C PRO A 42 -3.91 1.09 5.79
N GLU A 43 -2.62 1.19 6.15
CA GLU A 43 -2.20 1.58 7.50
C GLU A 43 -2.68 2.99 7.86
N THR A 44 -2.56 3.94 6.93
CA THR A 44 -3.07 5.30 7.12
C THR A 44 -4.59 5.31 7.23
N ASN A 45 -5.29 4.49 6.46
CA ASN A 45 -6.75 4.37 6.54
C ASN A 45 -7.18 3.88 7.92
N ALA A 46 -6.54 2.83 8.43
CA ALA A 46 -6.81 2.29 9.76
C ALA A 46 -6.56 3.33 10.85
N LEU A 47 -5.43 4.05 10.79
CA LEU A 47 -5.12 5.15 11.71
C LEU A 47 -6.16 6.28 11.65
N GLN A 48 -6.52 6.72 10.45
CA GLN A 48 -7.50 7.80 10.26
C GLN A 48 -8.91 7.39 10.75
N ASN A 49 -9.30 6.13 10.57
CA ASN A 49 -10.53 5.59 11.11
C ASN A 49 -10.52 5.57 12.65
N ALA A 50 -9.38 5.23 13.26
CA ALA A 50 -9.20 5.27 14.71
C ALA A 50 -9.30 6.70 15.25
N MET A 51 -8.59 7.66 14.66
CA MET A 51 -8.64 9.07 15.04
C MET A 51 -10.06 9.65 14.93
N ARG A 52 -10.86 9.18 13.97
CA ARG A 52 -12.27 9.58 13.77
C ARG A 52 -13.26 8.74 14.59
N LYS A 53 -12.78 7.88 15.49
CA LYS A 53 -13.59 6.99 16.34
C LYS A 53 -14.51 6.05 15.57
N LYS A 54 -14.11 5.64 14.35
CA LYS A 54 -14.88 4.74 13.47
C LYS A 54 -14.39 3.29 13.52
N SER A 55 -13.17 3.05 13.97
CA SER A 55 -12.50 1.73 13.90
C SER A 55 -13.21 0.65 14.73
N GLY A 56 -13.83 0.97 15.86
CA GLY A 56 -14.46 -0.03 16.74
C GLY A 56 -15.49 -0.90 16.02
N GLY A 57 -16.40 -0.28 15.25
CA GLY A 57 -17.41 -1.01 14.49
C GLY A 57 -16.82 -1.80 13.30
N MET A 58 -15.65 -1.40 12.77
CA MET A 58 -14.94 -2.12 11.74
C MET A 58 -14.22 -3.35 12.33
N ILE A 59 -13.54 -3.17 13.45
CA ILE A 59 -12.85 -4.26 14.17
C ILE A 59 -13.86 -5.37 14.54
N MET A 60 -15.01 -4.99 15.12
CA MET A 60 -16.07 -5.95 15.46
C MET A 60 -16.59 -6.72 14.23
N GLU A 61 -16.68 -6.08 13.07
CA GLU A 61 -17.13 -6.75 11.85
C GLU A 61 -16.11 -7.77 11.36
N ALA A 62 -14.82 -7.44 11.41
CA ALA A 62 -13.76 -8.39 11.08
C ALA A 62 -13.73 -9.58 12.06
N GLU A 63 -13.92 -9.35 13.36
CA GLU A 63 -13.98 -10.40 14.37
C GLU A 63 -15.19 -11.32 14.17
N LYS A 64 -16.37 -10.79 13.84
CA LYS A 64 -17.54 -11.57 13.46
C LYS A 64 -17.31 -12.44 12.22
N ALA A 65 -16.49 -11.98 11.30
CA ALA A 65 -16.10 -12.75 10.13
C ALA A 65 -15.05 -13.83 10.41
N GLY A 66 -14.59 -13.96 11.66
CA GLY A 66 -13.69 -15.03 12.12
C GLY A 66 -12.22 -14.61 12.24
N HIS A 67 -11.90 -13.33 12.12
CA HIS A 67 -10.54 -12.84 12.42
C HIS A 67 -10.34 -12.78 13.94
N SER A 68 -9.24 -13.39 14.42
CA SER A 68 -8.93 -13.48 15.85
C SER A 68 -8.83 -12.08 16.51
N GLU A 69 -9.24 -12.01 17.78
CA GLU A 69 -9.06 -10.82 18.62
C GLU A 69 -7.59 -10.43 18.76
N ASP A 70 -6.67 -11.39 18.70
CA ASP A 70 -5.21 -11.20 18.81
C ASP A 70 -4.57 -10.61 17.55
N VAL A 71 -5.28 -10.56 16.43
CA VAL A 71 -4.77 -9.93 15.21
C VAL A 71 -4.69 -8.42 15.38
N CYS A 72 -3.64 -7.81 14.83
CA CYS A 72 -3.42 -6.38 14.84
C CYS A 72 -4.70 -5.59 14.49
N THR A 73 -5.06 -4.63 15.32
CA THR A 73 -6.28 -3.83 15.14
C THR A 73 -6.30 -3.02 13.85
N TYR A 74 -5.15 -2.67 13.28
CA TYR A 74 -5.07 -1.99 11.99
C TYR A 74 -5.54 -2.91 10.86
N VAL A 75 -5.12 -4.17 10.88
CA VAL A 75 -5.59 -5.19 9.91
C VAL A 75 -7.10 -5.35 10.01
N LYS A 76 -7.61 -5.55 11.23
CA LYS A 76 -9.05 -5.72 11.46
C LYS A 76 -9.85 -4.50 11.05
N ALA A 77 -9.33 -3.29 11.31
CA ALA A 77 -10.01 -2.05 10.93
C ALA A 77 -10.09 -1.88 9.41
N ASP A 78 -9.04 -2.23 8.67
CA ASP A 78 -9.02 -2.17 7.20
C ASP A 78 -9.95 -3.23 6.59
N LEU A 79 -9.84 -4.48 7.03
CA LEU A 79 -10.73 -5.56 6.57
C LEU A 79 -12.19 -5.25 6.86
N GLY A 80 -12.50 -4.80 8.08
CA GLY A 80 -13.86 -4.41 8.45
C GLY A 80 -14.37 -3.19 7.68
N MET A 81 -13.49 -2.27 7.29
CA MET A 81 -13.83 -1.17 6.38
C MET A 81 -14.29 -1.72 5.02
N MET A 82 -13.53 -2.65 4.44
CA MET A 82 -13.89 -3.31 3.17
C MET A 82 -15.23 -4.05 3.29
N MET A 83 -15.43 -4.83 4.34
CA MET A 83 -16.69 -5.58 4.62
C MET A 83 -17.90 -4.67 4.80
N LYS A 84 -17.69 -3.43 5.26
CA LYS A 84 -18.75 -2.41 5.46
C LYS A 84 -18.99 -1.52 4.22
N GLY A 85 -18.65 -2.00 3.04
CA GLY A 85 -18.89 -1.31 1.77
C GLY A 85 -17.75 -0.40 1.33
N ASN A 86 -16.54 -0.64 1.84
CA ASN A 86 -15.28 -0.03 1.40
C ASN A 86 -15.33 1.51 1.31
N LYS A 87 -15.86 2.14 2.37
CA LYS A 87 -15.86 3.60 2.51
C LYS A 87 -14.70 4.03 3.40
N GLY A 88 -13.85 4.87 2.85
CA GLY A 88 -12.66 5.39 3.55
C GLY A 88 -12.98 6.24 4.78
N PRO A 89 -11.96 6.74 5.48
CA PRO A 89 -12.12 7.51 6.71
C PRO A 89 -12.98 8.76 6.57
N THR A 90 -13.00 9.38 5.40
CA THR A 90 -13.84 10.54 5.06
C THR A 90 -15.27 10.17 4.69
N GLY A 91 -15.59 8.88 4.52
CA GLY A 91 -16.87 8.38 4.06
C GLY A 91 -16.98 8.26 2.54
N LEU A 92 -15.96 8.67 1.80
CA LEU A 92 -15.88 8.50 0.35
C LEU A 92 -15.59 7.04 -0.01
N PRO A 93 -16.08 6.55 -1.17
CA PRO A 93 -15.76 5.21 -1.64
C PRO A 93 -14.26 5.09 -1.90
N MET A 94 -13.70 3.93 -1.56
CA MET A 94 -12.32 3.58 -1.88
C MET A 94 -12.31 2.76 -3.16
N PRO A 95 -11.49 3.12 -4.16
CA PRO A 95 -11.38 2.34 -5.38
C PRO A 95 -10.67 1.01 -5.12
N ASP A 96 -11.02 0.00 -5.91
CA ASP A 96 -10.30 -1.25 -5.93
C ASP A 96 -8.87 -1.03 -6.43
N PRO A 97 -7.87 -1.72 -5.87
CA PRO A 97 -6.49 -1.59 -6.34
C PRO A 97 -6.27 -2.32 -7.67
N ASP A 98 -5.49 -1.69 -8.57
CA ASP A 98 -4.93 -2.35 -9.75
C ASP A 98 -3.60 -3.04 -9.41
N LEU A 99 -2.87 -2.49 -8.44
CA LEU A 99 -1.61 -3.03 -7.93
C LEU A 99 -1.63 -3.09 -6.40
N LEU A 100 -1.37 -4.26 -5.86
CA LEU A 100 -1.12 -4.45 -4.44
C LEU A 100 0.38 -4.62 -4.22
N MET A 101 1.00 -3.67 -3.55
CA MET A 101 2.43 -3.61 -3.33
C MET A 101 2.79 -3.79 -1.87
N LEU A 102 3.61 -4.77 -1.55
CA LEU A 102 4.20 -4.95 -0.23
C LEU A 102 5.69 -4.63 -0.26
N SER A 103 6.11 -3.70 0.58
CA SER A 103 7.52 -3.58 0.97
C SER A 103 7.70 -4.26 2.34
N TYR A 104 8.27 -5.46 2.33
CA TYR A 104 8.45 -6.22 3.56
C TYR A 104 9.74 -5.83 4.26
N THR A 105 9.61 -5.23 5.43
CA THR A 105 10.70 -4.70 6.25
C THR A 105 10.75 -5.30 7.66
N GLY A 106 10.08 -6.44 7.88
CA GLY A 106 10.17 -7.22 9.12
C GLY A 106 8.89 -7.36 9.96
N CYS A 107 7.82 -6.64 9.66
CA CYS A 107 6.55 -6.85 10.35
C CYS A 107 5.76 -8.00 9.73
N PHE A 108 5.65 -9.13 10.42
CA PHE A 108 4.89 -10.30 9.96
C PHE A 108 3.41 -10.01 9.71
N THR A 109 2.85 -9.05 10.44
CA THR A 109 1.47 -8.64 10.27
C THR A 109 1.20 -8.15 8.84
N PHE A 110 2.15 -7.44 8.22
CA PHE A 110 2.00 -6.98 6.84
C PHE A 110 1.92 -8.13 5.83
N MET A 111 2.63 -9.24 6.05
CA MET A 111 2.54 -10.42 5.18
C MET A 111 1.12 -10.99 5.20
N LYS A 112 0.55 -11.21 6.40
CA LYS A 112 -0.82 -11.72 6.52
C LYS A 112 -1.85 -10.73 6.01
N TRP A 113 -1.65 -9.44 6.27
CA TRP A 113 -2.53 -8.40 5.74
C TRP A 113 -2.54 -8.38 4.21
N PHE A 114 -1.34 -8.45 3.60
CA PHE A 114 -1.19 -8.55 2.16
C PHE A 114 -1.97 -9.74 1.57
N GLU A 115 -1.82 -10.94 2.17
CA GLU A 115 -2.56 -12.13 1.75
C GLU A 115 -4.07 -11.94 1.81
N LEU A 116 -4.59 -11.42 2.93
CA LEU A 116 -6.02 -11.20 3.14
C LEU A 116 -6.59 -10.17 2.15
N VAL A 117 -5.87 -9.09 1.87
CA VAL A 117 -6.31 -8.10 0.88
C VAL A 117 -6.24 -8.68 -0.54
N ARG A 118 -5.22 -9.49 -0.85
CA ARG A 118 -5.12 -10.18 -2.15
C ARG A 118 -6.28 -11.15 -2.38
N GLU A 119 -6.75 -11.82 -1.33
CA GLU A 119 -7.94 -12.69 -1.41
C GLU A 119 -9.21 -11.91 -1.76
N GLN A 120 -9.34 -10.66 -1.32
CA GLN A 120 -10.46 -9.78 -1.65
C GLN A 120 -10.40 -9.27 -3.10
N TYR A 121 -9.20 -9.12 -3.65
CA TYR A 121 -8.95 -8.59 -4.99
C TYR A 121 -8.13 -9.56 -5.85
N PRO A 122 -8.66 -10.74 -6.21
CA PRO A 122 -7.91 -11.77 -6.93
C PRO A 122 -7.46 -11.35 -8.33
N GLN A 123 -8.09 -10.34 -8.92
CA GLN A 123 -7.73 -9.75 -10.22
C GLN A 123 -6.60 -8.71 -10.13
N CYS A 124 -6.25 -8.29 -8.91
CA CYS A 124 -5.23 -7.28 -8.69
C CYS A 124 -3.83 -7.86 -8.93
N GLU A 125 -3.01 -7.13 -9.69
CA GLU A 125 -1.58 -7.48 -9.82
C GLU A 125 -0.88 -7.28 -8.48
N THR A 126 0.08 -8.16 -8.19
CA THR A 126 0.79 -8.12 -6.91
C THR A 126 2.29 -8.03 -7.11
N ALA A 127 2.95 -7.26 -6.27
CA ALA A 127 4.40 -7.18 -6.22
C ALA A 127 4.88 -7.10 -4.78
N MET A 128 6.00 -7.75 -4.46
CA MET A 128 6.57 -7.72 -3.12
C MET A 128 8.06 -7.42 -3.17
N LEU A 129 8.47 -6.33 -2.54
CA LEU A 129 9.87 -5.99 -2.31
C LEU A 129 10.31 -6.52 -0.96
N HIS A 130 11.20 -7.50 -0.96
CA HIS A 130 11.81 -8.00 0.27
C HIS A 130 13.08 -7.23 0.58
N VAL A 131 13.10 -6.58 1.74
CA VAL A 131 14.31 -5.92 2.30
C VAL A 131 14.90 -6.84 3.36
N PRO A 132 16.14 -7.33 3.19
CA PRO A 132 16.76 -8.22 4.15
C PRO A 132 16.87 -7.56 5.54
N TYR A 133 16.51 -8.32 6.57
CA TYR A 133 16.67 -7.86 7.94
C TYR A 133 18.14 -7.74 8.30
N GLN A 134 18.51 -6.66 9.01
CA GLN A 134 19.87 -6.37 9.41
C GLN A 134 19.94 -5.99 10.89
N ALA A 135 20.45 -6.90 11.70
CA ALA A 135 20.49 -6.73 13.15
C ALA A 135 21.58 -5.73 13.63
N ASP A 136 22.67 -5.62 12.89
CA ASP A 136 23.84 -4.79 13.25
C ASP A 136 23.90 -3.46 12.50
N GLY A 137 22.93 -3.17 11.64
CA GLY A 137 22.87 -1.95 10.86
C GLY A 137 23.83 -1.89 9.65
N ASN A 138 24.61 -2.95 9.40
CA ASN A 138 25.58 -2.99 8.31
C ASN A 138 24.95 -3.44 7.00
N ILE A 139 24.74 -2.53 6.07
CA ILE A 139 24.20 -2.84 4.76
C ILE A 139 25.34 -3.28 3.83
N THR A 140 25.40 -4.58 3.54
CA THR A 140 26.40 -5.15 2.63
C THR A 140 26.11 -4.84 1.16
N LYS A 141 27.14 -4.95 0.30
CA LYS A 141 26.96 -4.84 -1.14
C LYS A 141 25.94 -5.87 -1.67
N ASN A 142 26.02 -7.12 -1.20
CA ASN A 142 25.10 -8.17 -1.63
C ASN A 142 23.63 -7.86 -1.30
N MET A 143 23.36 -7.27 -0.13
CA MET A 143 22.00 -6.86 0.26
C MET A 143 21.47 -5.74 -0.65
N ARG A 144 22.30 -4.76 -0.98
CA ARG A 144 21.93 -3.71 -1.93
C ARG A 144 21.66 -4.29 -3.32
N ASP A 145 22.56 -5.14 -3.82
CA ASP A 145 22.42 -5.77 -5.13
C ASP A 145 21.14 -6.62 -5.20
N TYR A 146 20.82 -7.33 -4.13
CA TYR A 146 19.58 -8.11 -4.01
C TYR A 146 18.31 -7.24 -4.11
N VAL A 147 18.27 -6.11 -3.39
CA VAL A 147 17.12 -5.18 -3.46
C VAL A 147 17.04 -4.53 -4.85
N VAL A 148 18.17 -4.08 -5.39
CA VAL A 148 18.22 -3.47 -6.73
C VAL A 148 17.80 -4.46 -7.82
N LYS A 149 18.16 -5.72 -7.67
CA LYS A 149 17.75 -6.78 -8.60
C LYS A 149 16.23 -6.96 -8.61
N GLN A 150 15.59 -7.07 -7.44
CA GLN A 150 14.13 -7.14 -7.34
C GLN A 150 13.45 -5.93 -7.99
N LEU A 151 13.96 -4.73 -7.72
CA LEU A 151 13.42 -3.51 -8.32
C LEU A 151 13.47 -3.55 -9.85
N LYS A 152 14.60 -3.98 -10.43
CA LYS A 152 14.82 -3.98 -11.88
C LYS A 152 14.12 -5.13 -12.61
N GLU A 153 14.10 -6.32 -12.03
CA GLU A 153 13.65 -7.53 -12.72
C GLU A 153 12.16 -7.84 -12.46
N ASP A 154 11.58 -7.33 -11.39
CA ASP A 154 10.21 -7.64 -10.99
C ASP A 154 9.36 -6.39 -10.74
N ILE A 155 9.75 -5.52 -9.82
CA ILE A 155 8.90 -4.43 -9.33
C ILE A 155 8.63 -3.39 -10.43
N ILE A 156 9.69 -2.85 -11.05
CA ILE A 156 9.57 -1.84 -12.11
C ILE A 156 8.81 -2.40 -13.32
N PRO A 157 9.14 -3.60 -13.85
CA PRO A 157 8.37 -4.19 -14.95
C PRO A 157 6.88 -4.41 -14.62
N THR A 158 6.55 -4.81 -13.38
CA THR A 158 5.17 -4.95 -12.96
C THR A 158 4.46 -3.60 -12.91
N MET A 159 5.09 -2.57 -12.36
CA MET A 159 4.53 -1.21 -12.34
C MET A 159 4.32 -0.65 -13.75
N GLU A 160 5.27 -0.87 -14.67
CA GLU A 160 5.11 -0.49 -16.09
C GLU A 160 3.91 -1.18 -16.73
N ARG A 161 3.74 -2.48 -16.50
CA ARG A 161 2.65 -3.27 -17.06
C ARG A 161 1.30 -2.79 -16.55
N VAL A 162 1.18 -2.51 -15.25
CA VAL A 162 -0.08 -2.11 -14.63
C VAL A 162 -0.44 -0.66 -14.98
N SER A 163 0.51 0.26 -14.90
CA SER A 163 0.27 1.69 -15.13
C SER A 163 0.22 2.07 -16.60
N GLY A 164 0.92 1.32 -17.47
CA GLY A 164 1.16 1.70 -18.86
C GLY A 164 2.23 2.78 -19.03
N VAL A 165 2.85 3.25 -17.94
CA VAL A 165 3.88 4.30 -17.93
C VAL A 165 5.26 3.66 -17.89
N LYS A 166 6.19 4.13 -18.74
CA LYS A 166 7.58 3.66 -18.72
C LYS A 166 8.35 4.31 -17.58
N PHE A 167 9.23 3.51 -16.95
CA PHE A 167 10.10 3.98 -15.88
C PHE A 167 11.08 5.02 -16.38
N ASP A 168 11.19 6.12 -15.64
CA ASP A 168 12.14 7.19 -15.87
C ASP A 168 12.98 7.43 -14.60
N ILE A 169 14.29 7.18 -14.69
CA ILE A 169 15.23 7.34 -13.57
C ILE A 169 15.42 8.81 -13.16
N ASP A 170 15.31 9.74 -14.10
CA ASP A 170 15.45 11.16 -13.80
C ASP A 170 14.23 11.69 -13.04
N ARG A 171 13.05 11.21 -13.39
CA ARG A 171 11.81 11.46 -12.63
C ARG A 171 11.90 10.90 -11.20
N LEU A 172 12.42 9.70 -11.01
CA LEU A 172 12.65 9.15 -9.66
C LEU A 172 13.63 10.04 -8.87
N ARG A 173 14.72 10.48 -9.50
CA ARG A 173 15.70 11.37 -8.87
C ARG A 173 15.08 12.67 -8.39
N GLU A 174 14.22 13.28 -9.20
CA GLU A 174 13.50 14.51 -8.85
C GLU A 174 12.59 14.29 -7.62
N TYR A 175 11.80 13.22 -7.58
CA TYR A 175 10.94 12.91 -6.43
C TYR A 175 11.75 12.64 -5.17
N MET A 176 12.85 11.90 -5.26
CA MET A 176 13.74 11.65 -4.12
C MET A 176 14.38 12.93 -3.57
N ILE A 177 14.75 13.90 -4.44
CA ILE A 177 15.26 15.21 -3.99
C ILE A 177 14.14 16.01 -3.30
N GLN A 178 12.92 15.92 -3.77
CA GLN A 178 11.78 16.63 -3.16
C GLN A 178 11.43 16.05 -1.78
N SER A 179 11.50 14.75 -1.60
CA SER A 179 11.18 14.10 -0.31
C SER A 179 12.24 14.27 0.76
N GLN A 180 13.44 14.76 0.42
CA GLN A 180 14.50 15.08 1.38
C GLN A 180 14.38 16.51 1.97
N LYS A 181 13.47 17.33 1.48
CA LYS A 181 13.21 18.70 1.95
C LYS A 181 12.15 18.74 3.05
#